data_dddb03a2dc7506a4f305a8a6169f688c
#
_entry.id   dddb03a2dc7506a4f305a8a6169f688c
#
_cell.length_a   1.000
_cell.length_b   1.000
_cell.length_c   1.000
_cell.angle_alpha   90.00
_cell.angle_beta   90.00
_cell.angle_gamma   90.00
#
_symmetry.space_group_name_H-M   'P 1'
#
loop_
_entity.id
_entity.type
_entity.pdbx_description
1 polymer ?
#
loop_
_entity_poly.entity_id
_entity_poly.type
_entity_poly.pdbx_seq_one_letter_code
_entity_poly.pdbx_strand_id
1 'polypeptide(L)'
;MPGRRVILALLASLAASPAFARCEDYVPGQRPQNTAPQDVGREFDRILDEGWIEFALYEDYPPWSYAENGKAAGIDVEIGRLIAKDLGVEPRFRLVGAGENLEADLRNFVWKGAVVNGRVSDVMLHVPYDSAFTCRVEQAVFTGLYAQEHVAIAYALKDYPEKGPTPPYFRYDTVGVENDSIADFYLTSIGAGADKMHRYRSTGAAMQALSAGEVMAAMGPRAELEAGLADGLAVHQPPLLGFSRSSWTIGVAVSQQHRDLGYAVDGAIRAAMEDGRLGAVFARYGVTWSPPEW
;
A
#
# COMPACT_ATOMS: atom_id res chain seq x y z
N MET A 1 30.42 -30.68 -62.28
CA MET A 1 29.32 -29.76 -62.10
C MET A 1 29.10 -29.59 -60.58
N PRO A 2 29.41 -28.45 -60.00
CA PRO A 2 29.27 -28.25 -58.52
C PRO A 2 27.89 -27.69 -58.17
N GLY A 3 27.22 -28.35 -57.23
CA GLY A 3 25.90 -27.99 -56.74
C GLY A 3 26.00 -26.77 -55.84
N ARG A 4 25.20 -25.74 -56.15
CA ARG A 4 25.00 -24.54 -55.35
C ARG A 4 24.14 -24.88 -54.10
N ARG A 5 24.74 -24.79 -52.91
CA ARG A 5 24.01 -24.77 -51.64
C ARG A 5 23.46 -23.36 -51.43
N VAL A 6 22.13 -23.25 -51.45
CA VAL A 6 21.41 -22.02 -51.05
C VAL A 6 21.26 -22.06 -49.56
N ILE A 7 21.94 -21.14 -48.85
CA ILE A 7 21.75 -20.90 -47.42
C ILE A 7 20.60 -19.92 -47.28
N LEU A 8 19.43 -20.39 -46.81
CA LEU A 8 18.32 -19.53 -46.38
C LEU A 8 18.68 -18.97 -45.00
N ALA A 9 18.98 -17.67 -44.94
CA ALA A 9 19.08 -16.93 -43.70
C ALA A 9 17.67 -16.57 -43.24
N LEU A 10 17.16 -17.21 -42.16
CA LEU A 10 15.97 -16.78 -41.45
C LEU A 10 16.33 -15.51 -40.66
N LEU A 11 15.87 -14.36 -41.15
CA LEU A 11 15.82 -13.13 -40.36
C LEU A 11 14.64 -13.25 -39.37
N ALA A 12 14.95 -13.60 -38.13
CA ALA A 12 14.00 -13.46 -37.00
C ALA A 12 13.85 -11.95 -36.70
N SER A 13 12.80 -11.33 -37.22
CA SER A 13 12.39 -10.00 -36.81
C SER A 13 11.89 -10.08 -35.36
N LEU A 14 12.72 -9.63 -34.39
CA LEU A 14 12.25 -9.29 -33.04
C LEU A 14 11.27 -8.14 -33.22
N ALA A 15 9.99 -8.44 -33.10
CA ALA A 15 8.96 -7.44 -32.88
C ALA A 15 9.20 -6.86 -31.49
N ALA A 16 9.93 -5.74 -31.40
CA ALA A 16 9.96 -4.92 -30.21
C ALA A 16 8.55 -4.40 -30.00
N SER A 17 7.82 -4.93 -29.01
CA SER A 17 6.58 -4.33 -28.55
C SER A 17 6.90 -2.91 -28.10
N PRO A 18 6.18 -1.87 -28.59
CA PRO A 18 6.39 -0.52 -28.07
C PRO A 18 6.12 -0.54 -26.57
N ALA A 19 7.14 -0.23 -25.76
CA ALA A 19 6.95 0.08 -24.36
C ALA A 19 6.24 1.43 -24.31
N PHE A 20 4.92 1.43 -24.18
CA PHE A 20 4.16 2.66 -23.96
C PHE A 20 4.61 3.25 -22.62
N ALA A 21 5.05 4.52 -22.65
CA ALA A 21 5.30 5.25 -21.42
C ALA A 21 3.98 5.33 -20.64
N ARG A 22 4.02 5.01 -19.35
CA ARG A 22 2.81 4.86 -18.49
C ARG A 22 1.91 6.12 -18.44
N CYS A 23 2.39 7.27 -18.91
CA CYS A 23 1.69 8.54 -18.86
C CYS A 23 1.41 9.15 -20.25
N GLU A 24 1.48 8.39 -21.34
CA GLU A 24 1.27 8.91 -22.72
C GLU A 24 -0.11 9.55 -22.91
N ASP A 25 -1.14 9.01 -22.27
CA ASP A 25 -2.52 9.52 -22.36
C ASP A 25 -2.83 10.61 -21.32
N TYR A 26 -1.89 10.97 -20.45
CA TYR A 26 -2.11 11.98 -19.42
C TYR A 26 -1.90 13.37 -20.00
N VAL A 27 -3.00 14.14 -20.09
CA VAL A 27 -2.95 15.57 -20.43
C VAL A 27 -2.89 16.36 -19.11
N PRO A 28 -1.77 17.06 -18.81
CA PRO A 28 -1.67 17.90 -17.61
C PRO A 28 -2.78 18.95 -17.62
N GLY A 29 -3.60 18.97 -16.56
CA GLY A 29 -4.58 20.03 -16.38
C GLY A 29 -3.87 21.39 -16.21
N GLN A 30 -4.50 22.48 -16.69
CA GLN A 30 -4.03 23.84 -16.40
C GLN A 30 -4.27 24.14 -14.90
N ARG A 31 -3.40 23.63 -14.03
CA ARG A 31 -3.35 24.09 -12.64
C ARG A 31 -2.35 25.25 -12.58
N PRO A 32 -2.66 26.38 -11.89
CA PRO A 32 -1.66 27.36 -11.56
C PRO A 32 -0.64 26.66 -10.66
N GLN A 33 0.44 26.22 -11.26
CA GLN A 33 1.53 25.59 -10.55
C GLN A 33 2.32 26.68 -9.85
N ASN A 34 2.14 26.80 -8.55
CA ASN A 34 3.07 27.57 -7.73
C ASN A 34 4.31 26.68 -7.50
N THR A 35 5.01 26.41 -8.57
CA THR A 35 6.10 25.45 -8.68
C THR A 35 7.41 26.15 -9.00
N ALA A 36 7.80 27.10 -8.17
CA ALA A 36 9.23 27.29 -8.01
C ALA A 36 9.75 26.00 -7.34
N PRO A 37 10.70 25.27 -7.93
CA PRO A 37 11.31 24.13 -7.26
C PRO A 37 11.91 24.65 -5.96
N GLN A 38 11.34 24.26 -4.84
CA GLN A 38 11.98 24.47 -3.56
C GLN A 38 12.89 23.26 -3.39
N ASP A 39 14.17 23.54 -3.16
CA ASP A 39 15.12 22.52 -2.75
C ASP A 39 14.78 22.11 -1.30
N VAL A 40 13.94 21.10 -1.17
CA VAL A 40 13.48 20.58 0.11
C VAL A 40 13.87 19.11 0.24
N GLY A 41 14.25 18.73 1.43
CA GLY A 41 14.70 17.35 1.72
C GLY A 41 16.21 17.23 1.64
N ARG A 42 16.69 16.02 1.40
CA ARG A 42 18.11 15.70 1.38
C ARG A 42 18.42 14.80 0.18
N GLU A 43 19.53 15.09 -0.50
CA GLU A 43 20.09 14.20 -1.52
C GLU A 43 20.59 12.91 -0.90
N PHE A 44 20.66 11.85 -1.70
CA PHE A 44 21.04 10.53 -1.21
C PHE A 44 22.45 10.49 -0.61
N ASP A 45 23.43 11.15 -1.25
CA ASP A 45 24.79 11.25 -0.73
C ASP A 45 24.81 11.90 0.65
N ARG A 46 24.01 12.95 0.86
CA ARG A 46 23.89 13.59 2.16
C ARG A 46 23.28 12.69 3.23
N ILE A 47 22.33 11.84 2.86
CA ILE A 47 21.75 10.83 3.77
C ILE A 47 22.82 9.85 4.21
N LEU A 48 23.67 9.39 3.27
CA LEU A 48 24.79 8.50 3.57
C LEU A 48 25.84 9.17 4.47
N ASP A 49 26.21 10.40 4.16
CA ASP A 49 27.19 11.19 4.93
C ASP A 49 26.71 11.48 6.35
N GLU A 50 25.42 11.83 6.53
CA GLU A 50 24.82 12.07 7.84
C GLU A 50 24.51 10.77 8.61
N GLY A 51 24.50 9.62 7.94
CA GLY A 51 24.35 8.30 8.51
C GLY A 51 22.94 7.97 9.00
N TRP A 52 21.90 8.66 8.54
CA TRP A 52 20.50 8.38 8.90
C TRP A 52 19.52 8.74 7.81
N ILE A 53 18.38 8.04 7.79
CA ILE A 53 17.25 8.25 6.85
C ILE A 53 15.95 8.41 7.64
N GLU A 54 15.06 9.32 7.22
CA GLU A 54 13.76 9.54 7.83
C GLU A 54 12.63 9.04 6.96
N PHE A 55 11.75 8.23 7.58
CA PHE A 55 10.53 7.71 6.97
C PHE A 55 9.30 8.41 7.54
N ALA A 56 8.43 8.96 6.67
CA ALA A 56 7.07 9.35 7.03
C ALA A 56 6.15 8.14 7.00
N LEU A 57 5.36 7.95 8.06
CA LEU A 57 4.44 6.85 8.26
C LEU A 57 3.14 7.39 8.82
N TYR A 58 1.99 6.83 8.43
CA TYR A 58 0.73 7.19 9.06
C TYR A 58 0.72 6.77 10.53
N GLU A 59 0.17 7.63 11.38
CA GLU A 59 -0.15 7.29 12.78
C GLU A 59 -1.48 6.54 12.86
N ASP A 60 -1.68 5.77 13.93
CA ASP A 60 -2.93 5.04 14.19
C ASP A 60 -3.42 4.12 13.06
N TYR A 61 -2.50 3.44 12.38
CA TYR A 61 -2.79 2.55 11.27
C TYR A 61 -2.25 1.12 11.49
N PRO A 62 -2.67 0.40 12.55
CA PRO A 62 -2.24 -0.98 12.77
C PRO A 62 -2.86 -1.93 11.72
N PRO A 63 -2.12 -2.97 11.25
CA PRO A 63 -0.78 -3.39 11.69
C PRO A 63 0.38 -2.67 10.98
N TRP A 64 0.10 -1.70 10.11
CA TRP A 64 1.07 -1.07 9.24
C TRP A 64 2.00 -0.11 9.98
N SER A 65 1.44 0.90 10.64
CA SER A 65 2.22 1.86 11.41
C SER A 65 1.39 2.49 12.53
N TYR A 66 1.95 2.52 13.72
CA TYR A 66 1.29 3.06 14.92
C TYR A 66 2.31 3.39 16.00
N ALA A 67 1.85 4.08 17.04
CA ALA A 67 2.65 4.34 18.22
C ALA A 67 2.43 3.25 19.29
N GLU A 68 3.51 2.58 19.69
CA GLU A 68 3.49 1.65 20.81
C GLU A 68 4.50 2.09 21.86
N ASN A 69 4.04 2.38 23.08
CA ASN A 69 4.89 2.89 24.17
C ASN A 69 5.73 4.12 23.78
N GLY A 70 5.16 5.01 22.96
CA GLY A 70 5.82 6.23 22.48
C GLY A 70 6.86 6.00 21.37
N LYS A 71 6.94 4.80 20.80
CA LYS A 71 7.83 4.45 19.68
C LYS A 71 7.00 4.01 18.49
N ALA A 72 7.54 4.25 17.30
CA ALA A 72 6.94 3.73 16.08
C ALA A 72 7.07 2.20 16.01
N ALA A 73 5.96 1.52 15.70
CA ALA A 73 5.83 0.08 15.52
C ALA A 73 4.95 -0.23 14.30
N GLY A 74 5.02 -1.46 13.79
CA GLY A 74 4.23 -1.93 12.67
C GLY A 74 5.06 -2.44 11.50
N ILE A 75 4.38 -3.01 10.51
CA ILE A 75 4.98 -3.61 9.32
C ILE A 75 5.85 -2.60 8.56
N ASP A 76 5.33 -1.40 8.31
CA ASP A 76 6.06 -0.34 7.58
C ASP A 76 7.29 0.15 8.34
N VAL A 77 7.23 0.18 9.67
CA VAL A 77 8.40 0.49 10.51
C VAL A 77 9.49 -0.55 10.33
N GLU A 78 9.14 -1.83 10.29
CA GLU A 78 10.10 -2.90 10.05
C GLU A 78 10.67 -2.86 8.62
N ILE A 79 9.84 -2.53 7.62
CA ILE A 79 10.30 -2.31 6.24
C ILE A 79 11.28 -1.14 6.18
N GLY A 80 10.98 -0.03 6.84
CA GLY A 80 11.91 1.11 6.97
C GLY A 80 13.24 0.71 7.61
N ARG A 81 13.22 -0.17 8.63
CA ARG A 81 14.44 -0.73 9.23
C ARG A 81 15.22 -1.60 8.25
N LEU A 82 14.56 -2.42 7.44
CA LEU A 82 15.22 -3.22 6.40
C LEU A 82 15.91 -2.33 5.37
N ILE A 83 15.21 -1.31 4.87
CA ILE A 83 15.75 -0.34 3.92
C ILE A 83 16.98 0.35 4.51
N ALA A 84 16.86 0.92 5.71
CA ALA A 84 17.96 1.64 6.35
C ALA A 84 19.19 0.74 6.59
N LYS A 85 18.97 -0.50 7.00
CA LYS A 85 20.03 -1.50 7.18
C LYS A 85 20.77 -1.80 5.88
N ASP A 86 20.04 -1.98 4.77
CA ASP A 86 20.64 -2.29 3.47
C ASP A 86 21.38 -1.07 2.89
N LEU A 87 20.96 0.14 3.23
CA LEU A 87 21.66 1.39 2.91
C LEU A 87 22.83 1.71 3.86
N GLY A 88 22.96 1.00 4.97
CA GLY A 88 24.02 1.22 5.97
C GLY A 88 23.82 2.48 6.83
N VAL A 89 22.57 2.92 7.04
CA VAL A 89 22.22 4.13 7.80
C VAL A 89 21.22 3.83 8.92
N GLU A 90 21.09 4.75 9.88
CA GLU A 90 20.14 4.63 10.99
C GLU A 90 18.74 5.07 10.59
N PRO A 91 17.66 4.29 10.86
CA PRO A 91 16.30 4.68 10.55
C PRO A 91 15.74 5.67 11.58
N ARG A 92 15.04 6.69 11.11
CA ARG A 92 14.20 7.58 11.91
C ARG A 92 12.78 7.52 11.40
N PHE A 93 11.81 7.50 12.30
CA PHE A 93 10.41 7.37 11.97
C PHE A 93 9.64 8.59 12.43
N ARG A 94 8.92 9.20 11.50
CA ARG A 94 8.01 10.31 11.74
C ARG A 94 6.59 9.85 11.52
N LEU A 95 5.83 9.67 12.60
CA LEU A 95 4.41 9.39 12.53
C LEU A 95 3.67 10.69 12.16
N VAL A 96 2.79 10.61 11.18
CA VAL A 96 2.05 11.74 10.60
C VAL A 96 0.56 11.42 10.50
N GLY A 97 -0.27 12.40 10.79
CA GLY A 97 -1.71 12.26 10.55
C GLY A 97 -2.03 12.30 9.06
N ALA A 98 -2.97 11.46 8.63
CA ALA A 98 -3.52 11.51 7.28
C ALA A 98 -4.22 12.86 7.04
N GLY A 99 -3.95 13.48 5.90
CA GLY A 99 -4.61 14.71 5.48
C GLY A 99 -5.90 14.46 4.72
N GLU A 100 -6.33 15.45 3.94
CA GLU A 100 -7.57 15.34 3.16
C GLU A 100 -7.50 14.28 2.05
N ASN A 101 -6.32 14.05 1.50
CA ASN A 101 -6.06 13.07 0.46
C ASN A 101 -4.56 12.80 0.29
N LEU A 102 -4.23 11.72 -0.40
CA LEU A 102 -2.86 11.29 -0.62
C LEU A 102 -1.98 12.34 -1.34
N GLU A 103 -2.54 13.14 -2.27
CA GLU A 103 -1.78 14.20 -2.95
C GLU A 103 -1.34 15.29 -1.97
N ALA A 104 -2.22 15.66 -1.01
CA ALA A 104 -1.89 16.59 0.06
C ALA A 104 -0.81 16.03 1.00
N ASP A 105 -0.88 14.74 1.32
CA ASP A 105 0.11 14.08 2.18
C ASP A 105 1.48 14.02 1.51
N LEU A 106 1.54 13.61 0.24
CA LEU A 106 2.79 13.61 -0.53
C LEU A 106 3.38 15.02 -0.62
N ARG A 107 2.54 16.05 -0.85
CA ARG A 107 3.00 17.44 -0.83
C ARG A 107 3.61 17.81 0.51
N ASN A 108 2.94 17.45 1.60
CA ASN A 108 3.33 17.87 2.95
C ASN A 108 4.54 17.09 3.48
N PHE A 109 4.70 15.83 3.10
CA PHE A 109 5.68 14.95 3.73
C PHE A 109 6.83 14.54 2.80
N VAL A 110 6.69 14.72 1.47
CA VAL A 110 7.69 14.25 0.49
C VAL A 110 8.36 15.36 -0.28
N TRP A 111 7.60 16.36 -0.84
CA TRP A 111 8.21 17.25 -1.84
C TRP A 111 8.07 18.75 -1.59
N LYS A 112 7.27 19.21 -0.60
CA LYS A 112 7.14 20.66 -0.31
C LYS A 112 7.23 21.00 1.17
N GLY A 113 6.66 20.17 2.05
CA GLY A 113 6.46 20.46 3.46
C GLY A 113 5.12 21.15 3.74
N ALA A 114 4.58 20.92 4.94
CA ALA A 114 3.35 21.54 5.40
C ALA A 114 3.54 23.06 5.58
N VAL A 115 2.43 23.84 5.51
CA VAL A 115 2.47 25.29 5.60
C VAL A 115 3.03 25.80 6.95
N VAL A 116 2.81 25.03 8.01
CA VAL A 116 3.30 25.34 9.36
C VAL A 116 4.35 24.31 9.76
N ASN A 117 5.57 24.79 10.08
CA ASN A 117 6.71 23.94 10.46
C ASN A 117 7.03 22.82 9.47
N GLY A 118 6.74 23.08 8.19
CA GLY A 118 6.81 22.08 7.14
C GLY A 118 8.22 21.70 6.79
N ARG A 119 8.62 20.51 7.20
CA ARG A 119 9.76 19.80 6.66
C ARG A 119 9.26 18.54 5.98
N VAL A 120 9.96 18.08 4.96
CA VAL A 120 9.70 16.77 4.34
C VAL A 120 10.52 15.70 5.04
N SER A 121 10.08 14.46 4.90
CA SER A 121 10.87 13.26 5.20
C SER A 121 11.54 12.78 3.91
N ASP A 122 12.51 11.89 4.01
CA ASP A 122 13.24 11.39 2.85
C ASP A 122 12.39 10.42 2.02
N VAL A 123 11.63 9.57 2.70
CA VAL A 123 10.77 8.53 2.12
C VAL A 123 9.41 8.54 2.83
N MET A 124 8.33 8.37 2.09
CA MET A 124 7.01 8.04 2.64
C MET A 124 6.67 6.60 2.30
N LEU A 125 6.35 5.79 3.30
CA LEU A 125 5.89 4.41 3.17
C LEU A 125 4.36 4.34 3.09
N HIS A 126 3.83 3.18 2.77
CA HIS A 126 2.41 2.88 2.65
C HIS A 126 1.68 3.75 1.62
N VAL A 127 2.31 3.97 0.49
CA VAL A 127 1.72 4.75 -0.59
C VAL A 127 1.05 3.81 -1.58
N PRO A 128 -0.28 3.89 -1.76
CA PRO A 128 -0.98 3.13 -2.78
C PRO A 128 -0.49 3.50 -4.18
N TYR A 129 -0.19 2.48 -4.99
CA TYR A 129 0.22 2.67 -6.37
C TYR A 129 -0.98 2.58 -7.31
N ASP A 130 -1.25 3.68 -8.01
CA ASP A 130 -2.23 3.78 -9.09
C ASP A 130 -1.59 4.53 -10.25
N SER A 131 -1.57 3.94 -11.44
CA SER A 131 -0.86 4.50 -12.60
C SER A 131 -1.40 5.88 -13.03
N ALA A 132 -2.71 6.09 -12.96
CA ALA A 132 -3.33 7.38 -13.28
C ALA A 132 -3.00 8.45 -12.23
N PHE A 133 -2.94 8.04 -10.95
CA PHE A 133 -2.54 8.93 -9.87
C PHE A 133 -1.06 9.30 -9.96
N THR A 134 -0.18 8.35 -10.22
CA THR A 134 1.27 8.59 -10.34
C THR A 134 1.60 9.56 -11.47
N CYS A 135 0.84 9.52 -12.58
CA CYS A 135 1.00 10.48 -13.68
C CYS A 135 0.57 11.90 -13.31
N ARG A 136 -0.34 12.08 -12.36
CA ARG A 136 -0.77 13.41 -11.91
C ARG A 136 0.16 14.07 -10.91
N VAL A 137 0.87 13.26 -10.12
CA VAL A 137 1.75 13.75 -9.04
C VAL A 137 3.20 13.70 -9.52
N GLU A 138 3.55 14.61 -10.41
CA GLU A 138 4.88 14.68 -11.05
C GLU A 138 6.01 14.99 -10.07
N GLN A 139 5.71 15.52 -8.88
CA GLN A 139 6.70 15.92 -7.87
C GLN A 139 7.18 14.77 -6.99
N ALA A 140 6.57 13.58 -7.11
CA ALA A 140 6.95 12.37 -6.39
C ALA A 140 7.31 11.24 -7.37
N VAL A 141 8.28 10.43 -6.98
CA VAL A 141 8.59 9.14 -7.62
C VAL A 141 7.98 8.06 -6.77
N PHE A 142 7.12 7.25 -7.39
CA PHE A 142 6.51 6.07 -6.78
C PHE A 142 7.32 4.84 -7.17
N THR A 143 7.84 4.14 -6.19
CA THR A 143 8.75 3.02 -6.40
C THR A 143 8.69 2.05 -5.21
N GLY A 144 9.57 1.04 -5.18
CA GLY A 144 9.69 0.14 -4.06
C GLY A 144 8.37 -0.51 -3.69
N LEU A 145 7.66 -1.06 -4.66
CA LEU A 145 6.41 -1.79 -4.44
C LEU A 145 6.70 -3.02 -3.58
N TYR A 146 6.00 -3.19 -2.46
CA TYR A 146 6.36 -4.24 -1.49
C TYR A 146 5.21 -5.16 -1.07
N ALA A 147 3.97 -4.78 -1.32
CA ALA A 147 2.82 -5.63 -0.98
C ALA A 147 1.63 -5.38 -1.91
N GLN A 148 0.78 -6.41 -2.01
CA GLN A 148 -0.55 -6.32 -2.58
C GLN A 148 -1.56 -6.44 -1.46
N GLU A 149 -2.40 -5.42 -1.29
CA GLU A 149 -3.52 -5.45 -0.34
C GLU A 149 -4.81 -5.83 -1.07
N HIS A 150 -5.73 -6.46 -0.31
CA HIS A 150 -7.00 -6.95 -0.84
C HIS A 150 -8.13 -6.65 0.13
N VAL A 151 -9.32 -6.43 -0.39
CA VAL A 151 -10.53 -6.45 0.43
C VAL A 151 -10.92 -7.89 0.73
N ALA A 152 -11.12 -8.19 2.01
CA ALA A 152 -11.43 -9.52 2.51
C ALA A 152 -12.59 -9.49 3.51
N ILE A 153 -13.03 -10.67 3.94
CA ILE A 153 -14.05 -10.86 4.96
C ILE A 153 -13.49 -11.74 6.08
N ALA A 154 -13.49 -11.22 7.29
CA ALA A 154 -13.34 -12.01 8.51
C ALA A 154 -14.70 -12.46 9.01
N TYR A 155 -14.79 -13.67 9.56
CA TYR A 155 -16.05 -14.23 9.99
C TYR A 155 -15.90 -15.22 11.16
N ALA A 156 -16.97 -15.39 11.93
CA ALA A 156 -16.98 -16.34 13.03
C ALA A 156 -17.31 -17.75 12.50
N LEU A 157 -16.45 -18.71 12.80
CA LEU A 157 -16.60 -20.11 12.38
C LEU A 157 -17.88 -20.77 12.94
N LYS A 158 -18.37 -20.30 14.09
CA LYS A 158 -19.65 -20.78 14.67
C LYS A 158 -20.86 -20.42 13.81
N ASP A 159 -20.81 -19.28 13.11
CA ASP A 159 -21.91 -18.74 12.28
C ASP A 159 -21.79 -19.26 10.82
N TYR A 160 -20.57 -19.55 10.39
CA TYR A 160 -20.27 -20.07 9.05
C TYR A 160 -19.32 -21.27 9.11
N PRO A 161 -19.81 -22.44 9.60
CA PRO A 161 -18.94 -23.60 9.89
C PRO A 161 -18.40 -24.30 8.64
N GLU A 162 -19.10 -24.21 7.50
CA GLU A 162 -18.73 -24.93 6.27
C GLU A 162 -17.96 -24.05 5.29
N LYS A 163 -18.36 -22.79 5.16
CA LYS A 163 -17.79 -21.86 4.18
C LYS A 163 -18.02 -20.41 4.61
N GLY A 164 -17.00 -19.58 4.47
CA GLY A 164 -17.10 -18.15 4.74
C GLY A 164 -18.17 -17.45 3.89
N PRO A 165 -18.80 -16.39 4.42
CA PRO A 165 -19.88 -15.67 3.76
C PRO A 165 -19.36 -14.89 2.55
N THR A 166 -20.23 -14.69 1.57
CA THR A 166 -20.00 -13.76 0.46
C THR A 166 -20.85 -12.50 0.67
N PRO A 167 -20.53 -11.35 0.05
CA PRO A 167 -21.22 -10.10 0.30
C PRO A 167 -22.76 -10.13 0.23
N PRO A 168 -23.43 -10.91 -0.65
CA PRO A 168 -24.88 -11.04 -0.67
C PRO A 168 -25.52 -11.56 0.64
N TYR A 169 -24.78 -12.28 1.48
CA TYR A 169 -25.26 -12.71 2.80
C TYR A 169 -25.61 -11.55 3.72
N PHE A 170 -24.92 -10.41 3.57
CA PHE A 170 -25.09 -9.22 4.43
C PHE A 170 -26.38 -8.43 4.17
N ARG A 171 -27.27 -8.96 3.37
CA ARG A 171 -28.70 -8.56 3.34
C ARG A 171 -29.45 -9.07 4.55
N TYR A 172 -28.96 -10.15 5.18
CA TYR A 172 -29.62 -10.87 6.27
C TYR A 172 -28.75 -10.98 7.51
N ASP A 173 -27.44 -11.16 7.31
CA ASP A 173 -26.45 -11.37 8.38
C ASP A 173 -25.76 -10.06 8.73
N THR A 174 -25.34 -9.92 10.00
CA THR A 174 -24.68 -8.70 10.47
C THR A 174 -23.21 -8.66 10.06
N VAL A 175 -22.76 -7.49 9.58
CA VAL A 175 -21.38 -7.25 9.17
C VAL A 175 -20.87 -5.92 9.75
N GLY A 176 -19.67 -5.93 10.31
CA GLY A 176 -18.93 -4.74 10.72
C GLY A 176 -18.04 -4.22 9.59
N VAL A 177 -18.03 -2.91 9.40
CA VAL A 177 -17.14 -2.20 8.48
C VAL A 177 -16.58 -0.96 9.13
N GLU A 178 -15.45 -0.49 8.66
CA GLU A 178 -14.99 0.86 8.96
C GLU A 178 -15.83 1.87 8.19
N ASN A 179 -16.30 2.91 8.89
CA ASN A 179 -17.11 3.99 8.29
C ASN A 179 -16.33 4.70 7.19
N ASP A 180 -17.01 5.02 6.09
CA ASP A 180 -16.44 5.67 4.89
C ASP A 180 -15.27 4.91 4.24
N SER A 181 -15.11 3.62 4.54
CA SER A 181 -14.12 2.76 3.91
C SER A 181 -14.59 2.22 2.56
N ILE A 182 -13.64 1.65 1.81
CA ILE A 182 -13.91 0.96 0.55
C ILE A 182 -14.91 -0.21 0.72
N ALA A 183 -14.86 -0.90 1.86
CA ALA A 183 -15.80 -1.98 2.21
C ALA A 183 -17.21 -1.44 2.50
N ASP A 184 -17.33 -0.32 3.22
CA ASP A 184 -18.61 0.35 3.47
C ASP A 184 -19.28 0.78 2.16
N PHE A 185 -18.55 1.46 1.29
CA PHE A 185 -19.07 1.88 -0.01
C PHE A 185 -19.49 0.70 -0.87
N TYR A 186 -18.72 -0.37 -0.89
CA TYR A 186 -19.07 -1.56 -1.66
C TYR A 186 -20.34 -2.21 -1.14
N LEU A 187 -20.43 -2.52 0.16
CA LEU A 187 -21.61 -3.15 0.76
C LEU A 187 -22.86 -2.27 0.62
N THR A 188 -22.72 -0.96 0.76
CA THR A 188 -23.80 -0.01 0.50
C THR A 188 -24.27 -0.10 -0.95
N SER A 189 -23.35 -0.17 -1.92
CA SER A 189 -23.65 -0.20 -3.35
C SER A 189 -24.42 -1.46 -3.80
N ILE A 190 -24.16 -2.60 -3.15
CA ILE A 190 -24.85 -3.87 -3.45
C ILE A 190 -26.12 -4.08 -2.64
N GLY A 191 -26.51 -3.10 -1.82
CA GLY A 191 -27.74 -3.14 -1.02
C GLY A 191 -27.65 -4.08 0.17
N ALA A 192 -26.54 -4.09 0.89
CA ALA A 192 -26.49 -4.69 2.22
C ALA A 192 -27.53 -4.04 3.14
N GLY A 193 -28.15 -4.84 4.02
CA GLY A 193 -29.23 -4.34 4.88
C GLY A 193 -28.72 -3.20 5.78
N ALA A 194 -29.43 -2.07 5.79
CA ALA A 194 -29.01 -0.91 6.58
C ALA A 194 -28.97 -1.21 8.09
N ASP A 195 -29.82 -2.13 8.55
CA ASP A 195 -29.89 -2.65 9.92
C ASP A 195 -28.91 -3.80 10.18
N LYS A 196 -28.23 -4.29 9.15
CA LYS A 196 -27.23 -5.39 9.18
C LYS A 196 -25.81 -4.89 9.11
N MET A 197 -25.58 -3.74 8.53
CA MET A 197 -24.26 -3.16 8.38
C MET A 197 -23.95 -2.19 9.54
N HIS A 198 -23.02 -2.59 10.39
CA HIS A 198 -22.57 -1.81 11.54
C HIS A 198 -21.28 -1.10 11.21
N ARG A 199 -21.29 0.24 11.34
CA ARG A 199 -20.13 1.09 11.05
C ARG A 199 -19.34 1.37 12.30
N TYR A 200 -18.03 1.15 12.22
CA TYR A 200 -17.07 1.35 13.30
C TYR A 200 -16.05 2.43 12.89
N ARG A 201 -15.31 2.95 13.86
CA ARG A 201 -14.29 3.97 13.63
C ARG A 201 -13.03 3.45 12.93
N SER A 202 -12.81 2.13 12.91
CA SER A 202 -11.69 1.47 12.28
C SER A 202 -12.02 0.00 12.00
N THR A 203 -11.30 -0.62 11.08
CA THR A 203 -11.37 -2.07 10.81
C THR A 203 -11.05 -2.88 12.09
N GLY A 204 -10.07 -2.43 12.88
CA GLY A 204 -9.75 -3.04 14.18
C GLY A 204 -10.92 -3.01 15.16
N ALA A 205 -11.72 -1.94 15.20
CA ALA A 205 -12.92 -1.88 16.02
C ALA A 205 -14.02 -2.83 15.51
N ALA A 206 -14.16 -2.99 14.19
CA ALA A 206 -15.06 -3.99 13.60
C ALA A 206 -14.62 -5.41 13.96
N MET A 207 -13.33 -5.71 13.98
CA MET A 207 -12.78 -7.00 14.42
C MET A 207 -13.01 -7.27 15.91
N GLN A 208 -12.94 -6.26 16.76
CA GLN A 208 -13.31 -6.37 18.18
C GLN A 208 -14.80 -6.74 18.36
N ALA A 209 -15.68 -6.09 17.61
CA ALA A 209 -17.10 -6.41 17.61
C ALA A 209 -17.38 -7.83 17.10
N LEU A 210 -16.66 -8.30 16.06
CA LEU A 210 -16.74 -9.66 15.58
C LEU A 210 -16.29 -10.66 16.66
N SER A 211 -15.18 -10.40 17.33
CA SER A 211 -14.67 -11.24 18.43
C SER A 211 -15.64 -11.29 19.61
N ALA A 212 -16.33 -10.18 19.91
CA ALA A 212 -17.35 -10.10 20.94
C ALA A 212 -18.68 -10.78 20.53
N GLY A 213 -18.85 -11.13 19.25
CA GLY A 213 -20.08 -11.72 18.72
C GLY A 213 -21.21 -10.72 18.50
N GLU A 214 -20.90 -9.43 18.43
CA GLU A 214 -21.87 -8.36 18.12
C GLU A 214 -22.25 -8.38 16.62
N VAL A 215 -21.32 -8.82 15.78
CA VAL A 215 -21.52 -9.05 14.35
C VAL A 215 -21.04 -10.45 13.98
N MET A 216 -21.56 -10.99 12.87
CA MET A 216 -21.22 -12.35 12.39
C MET A 216 -19.98 -12.33 11.49
N ALA A 217 -19.68 -11.16 10.86
CA ALA A 217 -18.55 -10.95 9.99
C ALA A 217 -18.02 -9.51 10.09
N ALA A 218 -16.80 -9.28 9.60
CA ALA A 218 -16.24 -7.94 9.36
C ALA A 218 -15.63 -7.92 7.96
N MET A 219 -15.74 -6.79 7.24
CA MET A 219 -15.18 -6.63 5.90
C MET A 219 -14.26 -5.41 5.86
N GLY A 220 -13.06 -5.57 5.28
CA GLY A 220 -12.04 -4.53 5.23
C GLY A 220 -10.77 -5.00 4.54
N PRO A 221 -9.66 -4.23 4.66
CA PRO A 221 -8.35 -4.65 4.18
C PRO A 221 -7.90 -5.94 4.87
N ARG A 222 -7.39 -6.90 4.08
CA ARG A 222 -7.05 -8.23 4.59
C ARG A 222 -6.01 -8.19 5.70
N ALA A 223 -4.96 -7.39 5.55
CA ALA A 223 -3.90 -7.30 6.56
C ALA A 223 -4.45 -6.84 7.93
N GLU A 224 -5.37 -5.88 7.96
CA GLU A 224 -6.00 -5.40 9.18
C GLU A 224 -6.92 -6.47 9.80
N LEU A 225 -7.65 -7.21 8.96
CA LEU A 225 -8.50 -8.31 9.42
C LEU A 225 -7.66 -9.46 9.99
N GLU A 226 -6.59 -9.87 9.28
CA GLU A 226 -5.70 -10.95 9.72
C GLU A 226 -4.98 -10.60 11.04
N ALA A 227 -4.52 -9.35 11.18
CA ALA A 227 -3.88 -8.89 12.42
C ALA A 227 -4.85 -8.86 13.63
N GLY A 228 -6.15 -8.74 13.37
CA GLY A 228 -7.21 -8.78 14.39
C GLY A 228 -7.79 -10.18 14.64
N LEU A 229 -7.24 -11.25 14.04
CA LEU A 229 -7.76 -12.59 14.22
C LEU A 229 -7.61 -13.09 15.66
N ALA A 230 -8.68 -13.71 16.15
CA ALA A 230 -8.73 -14.45 17.41
C ALA A 230 -9.22 -15.88 17.16
N ASP A 231 -9.15 -16.73 18.18
CA ASP A 231 -9.64 -18.11 18.12
C ASP A 231 -11.11 -18.14 17.69
N GLY A 232 -11.45 -19.04 16.79
CA GLY A 232 -12.80 -19.21 16.25
C GLY A 232 -13.18 -18.24 15.14
N LEU A 233 -12.23 -17.39 14.67
CA LEU A 233 -12.40 -16.53 13.52
C LEU A 233 -11.56 -17.04 12.33
N ALA A 234 -11.98 -16.72 11.12
CA ALA A 234 -11.25 -16.97 9.90
C ALA A 234 -11.37 -15.79 8.94
N VAL A 235 -10.41 -15.65 8.02
CA VAL A 235 -10.44 -14.66 6.93
C VAL A 235 -10.43 -15.36 5.59
N HIS A 236 -11.20 -14.84 4.64
CA HIS A 236 -11.15 -15.29 3.24
C HIS A 236 -11.39 -14.14 2.27
N GLN A 237 -11.05 -14.36 1.00
CA GLN A 237 -11.21 -13.42 -0.08
C GLN A 237 -12.24 -13.92 -1.09
N PRO A 238 -13.53 -13.60 -0.94
CA PRO A 238 -14.53 -13.97 -1.93
C PRO A 238 -14.43 -13.05 -3.15
N PRO A 239 -14.89 -13.49 -4.34
CA PRO A 239 -15.04 -12.62 -5.48
C PRO A 239 -16.00 -11.46 -5.16
N LEU A 240 -15.55 -10.23 -5.43
CA LEU A 240 -16.35 -9.01 -5.25
C LEU A 240 -16.90 -8.59 -6.60
N LEU A 241 -18.08 -9.09 -6.96
CA LEU A 241 -18.71 -8.84 -8.26
C LEU A 241 -19.08 -7.36 -8.44
N GLY A 242 -18.71 -6.79 -9.57
CA GLY A 242 -18.99 -5.38 -9.88
C GLY A 242 -18.09 -4.37 -9.15
N PHE A 243 -17.05 -4.85 -8.46
CA PHE A 243 -16.12 -4.01 -7.73
C PHE A 243 -14.75 -3.99 -8.40
N SER A 244 -14.40 -2.85 -9.01
CA SER A 244 -13.18 -2.71 -9.80
C SER A 244 -11.91 -2.52 -8.98
N ARG A 245 -12.04 -2.19 -7.69
CA ARG A 245 -10.90 -1.92 -6.79
C ARG A 245 -10.92 -2.83 -5.57
N SER A 246 -10.94 -4.14 -5.81
CA SER A 246 -10.86 -5.15 -4.74
C SER A 246 -9.45 -5.38 -4.20
N SER A 247 -8.44 -4.80 -4.86
CA SER A 247 -7.04 -4.89 -4.47
C SER A 247 -6.27 -3.64 -4.90
N TRP A 248 -5.15 -3.38 -4.25
CA TRP A 248 -4.21 -2.32 -4.62
C TRP A 248 -2.80 -2.66 -4.18
N THR A 249 -1.83 -2.19 -4.97
CA THR A 249 -0.41 -2.35 -4.67
C THR A 249 0.06 -1.25 -3.74
N ILE A 250 0.92 -1.57 -2.78
CA ILE A 250 1.50 -0.65 -1.81
C ILE A 250 3.00 -0.54 -2.08
N GLY A 251 3.50 0.67 -2.06
CA GLY A 251 4.91 0.99 -2.24
C GLY A 251 5.34 2.21 -1.45
N VAL A 252 6.36 2.88 -1.95
CA VAL A 252 6.93 4.06 -1.33
C VAL A 252 6.90 5.26 -2.28
N ALA A 253 7.02 6.46 -1.72
CA ALA A 253 7.23 7.67 -2.48
C ALA A 253 8.45 8.44 -1.97
N VAL A 254 9.24 8.98 -2.92
CA VAL A 254 10.34 9.89 -2.67
C VAL A 254 10.14 11.16 -3.51
N SER A 255 10.83 12.25 -3.16
CA SER A 255 10.81 13.45 -3.99
C SER A 255 11.36 13.18 -5.40
N GLN A 256 10.72 13.73 -6.42
CA GLN A 256 11.22 13.71 -7.80
C GLN A 256 12.65 14.29 -7.94
N GLN A 257 13.05 15.16 -7.03
CA GLN A 257 14.40 15.75 -7.01
C GLN A 257 15.46 14.75 -6.51
N HIS A 258 15.04 13.72 -5.76
CA HIS A 258 15.92 12.73 -5.11
C HIS A 258 15.70 11.31 -5.69
N ARG A 259 15.70 11.18 -7.01
CA ARG A 259 15.45 9.90 -7.70
C ARG A 259 16.45 8.80 -7.35
N ASP A 260 17.68 9.17 -7.09
CA ASP A 260 18.75 8.22 -6.75
C ASP A 260 18.44 7.51 -5.43
N LEU A 261 17.86 8.24 -4.46
CA LEU A 261 17.31 7.63 -3.25
C LEU A 261 16.19 6.63 -3.60
N GLY A 262 15.31 6.99 -4.54
CA GLY A 262 14.24 6.09 -5.00
C GLY A 262 14.77 4.76 -5.55
N TYR A 263 15.82 4.80 -6.36
CA TYR A 263 16.46 3.59 -6.88
C TYR A 263 17.12 2.75 -5.78
N ALA A 264 17.77 3.39 -4.81
CA ALA A 264 18.41 2.71 -3.69
C ALA A 264 17.37 2.02 -2.80
N VAL A 265 16.27 2.69 -2.50
CA VAL A 265 15.13 2.16 -1.72
C VAL A 265 14.46 0.98 -2.46
N ASP A 266 14.22 1.11 -3.77
CA ASP A 266 13.67 0.03 -4.60
C ASP A 266 14.57 -1.21 -4.58
N GLY A 267 15.89 -1.00 -4.71
CA GLY A 267 16.88 -2.08 -4.62
C GLY A 267 16.85 -2.81 -3.29
N ALA A 268 16.77 -2.08 -2.17
CA ALA A 268 16.69 -2.65 -0.83
C ALA A 268 15.40 -3.46 -0.61
N ILE A 269 14.26 -2.95 -1.09
CA ILE A 269 12.97 -3.64 -1.02
C ILE A 269 13.00 -4.92 -1.86
N ARG A 270 13.51 -4.88 -3.10
CA ARG A 270 13.66 -6.08 -3.94
C ARG A 270 14.53 -7.14 -3.29
N ALA A 271 15.68 -6.76 -2.77
CA ALA A 271 16.55 -7.68 -2.06
C ALA A 271 15.83 -8.35 -0.88
N ALA A 272 15.04 -7.57 -0.11
CA ALA A 272 14.27 -8.10 1.01
C ALA A 272 13.09 -9.01 0.57
N MET A 273 12.55 -8.80 -0.63
CA MET A 273 11.57 -9.72 -1.24
C MET A 273 12.22 -11.03 -1.66
N GLU A 274 13.35 -10.95 -2.39
CA GLU A 274 14.05 -12.10 -2.96
C GLU A 274 14.62 -13.03 -1.90
N ASP A 275 15.14 -12.51 -0.81
CA ASP A 275 15.72 -13.30 0.28
C ASP A 275 14.71 -13.69 1.38
N GLY A 276 13.43 -13.30 1.25
CA GLY A 276 12.35 -13.67 2.14
C GLY A 276 12.24 -12.84 3.42
N ARG A 277 13.12 -11.84 3.64
CA ARG A 277 13.04 -10.96 4.82
C ARG A 277 11.70 -10.22 4.89
N LEU A 278 11.18 -9.79 3.74
CA LEU A 278 9.92 -9.08 3.68
C LEU A 278 8.75 -9.96 4.14
N GLY A 279 8.63 -11.19 3.61
CA GLY A 279 7.60 -12.14 4.07
C GLY A 279 7.71 -12.46 5.57
N ALA A 280 8.93 -12.53 6.10
CA ALA A 280 9.16 -12.74 7.54
C ALA A 280 8.69 -11.54 8.40
N VAL A 281 8.73 -10.31 7.87
CA VAL A 281 8.15 -9.14 8.55
C VAL A 281 6.65 -9.33 8.70
N PHE A 282 5.92 -9.59 7.62
CA PHE A 282 4.47 -9.77 7.66
C PHE A 282 4.04 -10.90 8.61
N ALA A 283 4.73 -12.04 8.55
CA ALA A 283 4.45 -13.19 9.40
C ALA A 283 4.54 -12.88 10.90
N ARG A 284 5.43 -11.96 11.32
CA ARG A 284 5.54 -11.52 12.73
C ARG A 284 4.30 -10.79 13.24
N TYR A 285 3.54 -10.18 12.33
CA TYR A 285 2.29 -9.49 12.63
C TYR A 285 1.05 -10.36 12.39
N GLY A 286 1.23 -11.66 12.10
CA GLY A 286 0.13 -12.58 11.77
C GLY A 286 -0.51 -12.30 10.41
N VAL A 287 0.16 -11.55 9.55
CA VAL A 287 -0.34 -11.13 8.24
C VAL A 287 0.28 -11.97 7.13
N THR A 288 -0.56 -12.44 6.22
CA THR A 288 -0.12 -13.15 5.02
C THR A 288 0.41 -12.14 3.98
N TRP A 289 1.69 -12.21 3.69
CA TRP A 289 2.27 -11.37 2.65
C TRP A 289 1.81 -11.80 1.25
N SER A 290 1.33 -10.83 0.48
CA SER A 290 1.09 -10.98 -0.95
C SER A 290 2.10 -10.13 -1.70
N PRO A 291 2.88 -10.71 -2.64
CA PRO A 291 3.81 -9.94 -3.46
C PRO A 291 3.05 -8.90 -4.30
N PRO A 292 3.67 -7.76 -4.60
CA PRO A 292 3.08 -6.74 -5.45
C PRO A 292 2.85 -7.25 -6.87
N GLU A 293 1.74 -6.86 -7.49
CA GLU A 293 1.50 -7.05 -8.93
C GLU A 293 2.07 -5.86 -9.71
N TRP A 294 2.75 -6.14 -10.83
CA TRP A 294 3.48 -5.17 -11.67
C TRP A 294 2.66 -4.73 -12.88
#